data_aa33ae4dcda118e55dafe678635cd35f
#
_entry.id   aa33ae4dcda118e55dafe678635cd35f
#
_cell.length_a   1.000
_cell.length_b   1.000
_cell.length_c   1.000
_cell.angle_alpha   90.00
_cell.angle_beta   90.00
_cell.angle_gamma   90.00
#
_symmetry.space_group_name_H-M   'P 1'
#
loop_
_entity.id
_entity.type
_entity.pdbx_description
1 polymer ?
#
loop_
_entity_poly.entity_id
_entity_poly.type
_entity_poly.pdbx_seq_one_letter_code
_entity_poly.pdbx_strand_id
1 'polypeptide(L)'
;KLTQFFNCIHFSGGYPVEPVDIHPSIRHLYCLYEQLTLTDKVVHAYSLGPERVEDAMEMAKIASGLDEKEFFSKPRIFTNINSTSPLKHDWPMLDGAMRFAKKNQPVVVTPFTLAGAMSPVTIAGSVAQALAEALAAIALLQYISPGSPCVLGTFTSNVDMKSGAPAFGTPEYISCLLYTSPSQ
;
A
#
# COMPACT_ATOMS: atom_id res chain seq x y z
N LYS A 1 -17.48 8.70 -4.47
CA LYS A 1 -18.84 8.91 -3.91
C LYS A 1 -19.22 7.79 -2.94
N LEU A 2 -19.14 6.50 -3.31
CA LEU A 2 -19.46 5.40 -2.39
C LEU A 2 -18.56 5.41 -1.14
N THR A 3 -17.27 5.66 -1.32
CA THR A 3 -16.30 5.81 -0.22
C THR A 3 -16.74 6.89 0.77
N GLN A 4 -17.20 8.03 0.28
CA GLN A 4 -17.69 9.11 1.12
C GLN A 4 -19.01 8.76 1.83
N PHE A 5 -19.89 8.05 1.13
CA PHE A 5 -21.22 7.72 1.64
C PHE A 5 -21.18 6.71 2.80
N PHE A 6 -20.34 5.68 2.73
CA PHE A 6 -20.29 4.63 3.74
C PHE A 6 -19.35 4.96 4.89
N ASN A 7 -19.88 5.10 6.10
CA ASN A 7 -19.11 5.38 7.32
C ASN A 7 -18.14 4.27 7.73
N CYS A 8 -18.38 3.03 7.29
CA CYS A 8 -17.46 1.92 7.53
C CYS A 8 -16.20 1.94 6.65
N ILE A 9 -16.15 2.80 5.63
CA ILE A 9 -14.97 2.99 4.78
C ILE A 9 -14.19 4.19 5.33
N HIS A 10 -12.98 3.94 5.85
CA HIS A 10 -12.15 4.96 6.49
C HIS A 10 -11.21 5.68 5.52
N PHE A 11 -10.83 5.04 4.42
CA PHE A 11 -9.91 5.60 3.44
C PHE A 11 -10.19 5.05 2.04
N SER A 12 -9.71 5.77 1.03
CA SER A 12 -9.71 5.27 -0.35
C SER A 12 -8.55 4.30 -0.55
N GLY A 13 -8.84 3.08 -0.96
CA GLY A 13 -7.85 2.02 -1.17
C GLY A 13 -7.15 2.02 -2.53
N GLY A 14 -7.21 3.12 -3.28
CA GLY A 14 -6.68 3.22 -4.65
C GLY A 14 -7.78 3.35 -5.70
N TYR A 15 -7.46 3.01 -6.94
CA TYR A 15 -8.41 3.10 -8.05
C TYR A 15 -9.25 1.83 -8.16
N PRO A 16 -10.55 1.88 -7.91
CA PRO A 16 -11.42 0.71 -8.08
C PRO A 16 -11.61 0.33 -9.56
N VAL A 17 -11.42 1.29 -10.47
CA VAL A 17 -11.49 1.12 -11.93
C VAL A 17 -10.39 1.94 -12.56
N GLU A 18 -9.64 1.33 -13.48
CA GLU A 18 -8.59 2.02 -14.24
C GLU A 18 -9.22 2.77 -15.42
N PRO A 19 -9.10 4.11 -15.50
CA PRO A 19 -9.64 4.88 -16.63
C PRO A 19 -8.75 4.72 -17.87
N VAL A 20 -9.00 3.71 -18.67
CA VAL A 20 -8.18 3.35 -19.83
C VAL A 20 -8.28 4.33 -21.01
N ASP A 21 -9.28 5.17 -21.01
CA ASP A 21 -9.50 6.28 -21.94
C ASP A 21 -8.57 7.47 -21.68
N ILE A 22 -7.95 7.54 -20.52
CA ILE A 22 -6.97 8.57 -20.16
C ILE A 22 -5.54 8.06 -20.41
N HIS A 23 -4.71 8.91 -21.01
CA HIS A 23 -3.33 8.55 -21.29
C HIS A 23 -2.56 8.16 -20.02
N PRO A 24 -1.76 7.08 -20.00
CA PRO A 24 -1.09 6.58 -18.79
C PRO A 24 -0.21 7.58 -18.04
N SER A 25 0.40 8.54 -18.77
CA SER A 25 1.29 9.54 -18.15
C SER A 25 0.58 10.53 -17.22
N ILE A 26 -0.72 10.78 -17.44
CA ILE A 26 -1.52 11.75 -16.67
C ILE A 26 -2.67 11.10 -15.91
N ARG A 27 -2.87 9.81 -16.09
CA ARG A 27 -3.98 9.06 -15.50
C ARG A 27 -4.03 9.17 -13.99
N HIS A 28 -2.87 9.07 -13.33
CA HIS A 28 -2.76 9.21 -11.88
C HIS A 28 -3.22 10.57 -11.37
N LEU A 29 -3.00 11.65 -12.13
CA LEU A 29 -3.45 13.00 -11.77
C LEU A 29 -4.99 13.07 -11.77
N TYR A 30 -5.64 12.55 -12.81
CA TYR A 30 -7.10 12.51 -12.88
C TYR A 30 -7.70 11.67 -11.77
N CYS A 31 -7.13 10.49 -11.50
CA CYS A 31 -7.62 9.62 -10.42
C CYS A 31 -7.46 10.27 -9.03
N LEU A 32 -6.35 10.94 -8.79
CA LEU A 32 -6.12 11.68 -7.54
C LEU A 32 -7.05 12.89 -7.42
N TYR A 33 -7.25 13.64 -8.50
CA TYR A 33 -8.19 14.77 -8.53
C TYR A 33 -9.60 14.32 -8.11
N GLU A 34 -10.10 13.25 -8.71
CA GLU A 34 -11.41 12.70 -8.37
C GLU A 34 -11.48 12.22 -6.90
N GLN A 35 -10.43 11.62 -6.39
CA GLN A 35 -10.39 11.20 -4.99
C GLN A 35 -10.37 12.41 -4.05
N LEU A 36 -9.52 13.39 -4.29
CA LEU A 36 -9.38 14.58 -3.44
C LEU A 36 -10.61 15.49 -3.46
N THR A 37 -11.40 15.47 -4.55
CA THR A 37 -12.59 16.31 -4.68
C THR A 37 -13.89 15.64 -4.26
N LEU A 38 -13.95 14.29 -4.28
CA LEU A 38 -15.17 13.52 -4.02
C LEU A 38 -15.25 12.91 -2.62
N THR A 39 -14.18 12.98 -1.83
CA THR A 39 -14.17 12.50 -0.44
C THR A 39 -13.23 13.33 0.43
N ASP A 40 -13.58 13.47 1.70
CA ASP A 40 -12.75 14.06 2.75
C ASP A 40 -11.93 12.99 3.52
N LYS A 41 -12.05 11.73 3.11
CA LYS A 41 -11.32 10.60 3.71
C LYS A 41 -9.89 10.54 3.20
N VAL A 42 -9.03 9.91 3.97
CA VAL A 42 -7.62 9.73 3.60
C VAL A 42 -7.47 9.04 2.26
N VAL A 43 -6.66 9.60 1.39
CA VAL A 43 -6.45 9.15 0.02
C VAL A 43 -5.18 8.32 -0.08
N HIS A 44 -5.26 7.22 -0.81
CA HIS A 44 -4.14 6.39 -1.19
C HIS A 44 -3.48 6.91 -2.46
N ALA A 45 -2.15 7.00 -2.46
CA ALA A 45 -1.36 7.33 -3.64
C ALA A 45 -0.40 6.18 -4.00
N TYR A 46 -0.28 5.87 -5.28
CA TYR A 46 0.59 4.79 -5.73
C TYR A 46 2.08 5.16 -5.67
N SER A 47 2.87 4.25 -5.13
CA SER A 47 4.33 4.32 -5.05
C SER A 47 4.97 3.73 -6.32
N LEU A 48 4.82 4.40 -7.46
CA LEU A 48 5.29 3.94 -8.76
C LEU A 48 6.23 4.94 -9.43
N GLY A 49 7.38 5.15 -8.78
CA GLY A 49 8.41 6.06 -9.23
C GLY A 49 8.28 7.48 -8.66
N PRO A 50 9.33 8.31 -8.81
CA PRO A 50 9.43 9.60 -8.14
C PRO A 50 8.36 10.61 -8.60
N GLU A 51 8.11 10.71 -9.89
CA GLU A 51 7.18 11.68 -10.46
C GLU A 51 5.77 11.54 -9.90
N ARG A 52 5.23 10.31 -9.90
CA ARG A 52 3.88 10.05 -9.39
C ARG A 52 3.72 10.32 -7.89
N VAL A 53 4.79 10.09 -7.13
CA VAL A 53 4.81 10.35 -5.69
C VAL A 53 4.83 11.84 -5.41
N GLU A 54 5.68 12.60 -6.10
CA GLU A 54 5.76 14.06 -5.95
C GLU A 54 4.46 14.73 -6.39
N ASP A 55 3.88 14.32 -7.53
CA ASP A 55 2.58 14.79 -8.00
C ASP A 55 1.48 14.54 -6.96
N ALA A 56 1.44 13.34 -6.37
CA ALA A 56 0.44 13.00 -5.37
C ALA A 56 0.57 13.84 -4.10
N MET A 57 1.79 14.08 -3.63
CA MET A 57 2.04 14.91 -2.47
C MET A 57 1.68 16.37 -2.72
N GLU A 58 2.03 16.89 -3.89
CA GLU A 58 1.73 18.28 -4.27
C GLU A 58 0.22 18.48 -4.41
N MET A 59 -0.48 17.59 -5.09
CA MET A 59 -1.93 17.66 -5.23
C MET A 59 -2.65 17.61 -3.89
N ALA A 60 -2.23 16.70 -2.99
CA ALA A 60 -2.82 16.59 -1.66
C ALA A 60 -2.54 17.84 -0.80
N LYS A 61 -1.34 18.41 -0.92
CA LYS A 61 -0.99 19.68 -0.26
C LYS A 61 -1.87 20.82 -0.75
N ILE A 62 -2.02 20.99 -2.07
CA ILE A 62 -2.88 22.00 -2.67
C ILE A 62 -4.33 21.82 -2.20
N ALA A 63 -4.86 20.61 -2.24
CA ALA A 63 -6.21 20.30 -1.80
C ALA A 63 -6.46 20.60 -0.32
N SER A 64 -5.43 20.46 0.52
CA SER A 64 -5.52 20.75 1.95
C SER A 64 -5.46 22.25 2.28
N GLY A 65 -4.98 23.08 1.38
CA GLY A 65 -4.75 24.52 1.61
C GLY A 65 -3.65 24.83 2.64
N LEU A 66 -2.79 23.84 2.95
CA LEU A 66 -1.73 23.96 3.96
C LEU A 66 -0.39 24.30 3.30
N ASP A 67 0.48 24.96 4.07
CA ASP A 67 1.87 25.08 3.66
C ASP A 67 2.63 23.77 3.79
N GLU A 68 3.83 23.69 3.19
CA GLU A 68 4.63 22.46 3.16
C GLU A 68 4.98 21.93 4.56
N LYS A 69 5.34 22.83 5.48
CA LYS A 69 5.72 22.48 6.84
C LYS A 69 4.55 21.91 7.62
N GLU A 70 3.40 22.55 7.50
CA GLU A 70 2.19 22.11 8.18
C GLU A 70 1.65 20.82 7.57
N PHE A 71 1.68 20.67 6.24
CA PHE A 71 1.21 19.48 5.55
C PHE A 71 2.00 18.24 5.98
N PHE A 72 3.33 18.30 6.00
CA PHE A 72 4.19 17.17 6.38
C PHE A 72 4.40 17.00 7.89
N SER A 73 3.85 17.87 8.73
CA SER A 73 3.90 17.71 10.19
C SER A 73 3.11 16.51 10.69
N LYS A 74 2.11 16.05 9.93
CA LYS A 74 1.22 14.92 10.26
C LYS A 74 0.98 14.04 9.05
N PRO A 75 0.68 12.73 9.24
CA PRO A 75 0.17 11.87 8.18
C PRO A 75 -1.12 12.40 7.56
N ARG A 76 -1.17 12.51 6.23
CA ARG A 76 -2.34 13.03 5.48
C ARG A 76 -2.72 12.19 4.27
N ILE A 77 -1.72 11.59 3.64
CA ILE A 77 -1.90 10.60 2.56
C ILE A 77 -1.06 9.37 2.89
N PHE A 78 -1.35 8.26 2.27
CA PHE A 78 -0.55 7.05 2.45
C PHE A 78 -0.29 6.34 1.13
N THR A 79 0.68 5.47 1.14
CA THR A 79 0.92 4.52 0.05
C THR A 79 1.01 3.10 0.58
N ASN A 80 0.77 2.14 -0.29
CA ASN A 80 1.13 0.76 -0.02
C ASN A 80 2.19 0.27 -1.02
N ILE A 81 3.04 -0.62 -0.56
CA ILE A 81 4.00 -1.35 -1.38
C ILE A 81 3.83 -2.85 -1.16
N ASN A 82 4.05 -3.60 -2.22
CA ASN A 82 4.06 -5.06 -2.18
C ASN A 82 5.48 -5.56 -2.44
N SER A 83 5.80 -6.73 -1.90
CA SER A 83 6.99 -7.45 -2.33
C SER A 83 6.79 -8.10 -3.69
N THR A 84 7.86 -8.27 -4.43
CA THR A 84 7.94 -9.16 -5.59
C THR A 84 8.43 -10.51 -5.09
N SER A 85 7.51 -11.25 -4.44
CA SER A 85 7.84 -12.53 -3.80
C SER A 85 8.36 -13.58 -4.81
N PRO A 86 9.32 -14.40 -4.43
CA PRO A 86 9.92 -14.50 -3.10
C PRO A 86 11.07 -13.52 -2.87
N LEU A 87 11.11 -12.93 -1.69
CA LEU A 87 12.25 -12.20 -1.09
C LEU A 87 12.81 -11.04 -1.93
N LYS A 88 11.96 -10.33 -2.65
CA LYS A 88 12.35 -9.18 -3.48
C LYS A 88 11.40 -7.99 -3.26
N HIS A 89 11.95 -6.80 -3.45
CA HIS A 89 11.20 -5.56 -3.63
C HIS A 89 11.65 -4.89 -4.91
N ASP A 90 10.74 -4.36 -5.71
CA ASP A 90 11.11 -3.63 -6.89
C ASP A 90 11.50 -2.18 -6.57
N TRP A 91 12.43 -1.67 -7.35
CA TRP A 91 13.01 -0.36 -7.10
C TRP A 91 11.99 0.79 -7.18
N PRO A 92 11.09 0.87 -8.18
CA PRO A 92 10.13 1.96 -8.25
C PRO A 92 9.22 2.08 -7.03
N MET A 93 8.76 0.95 -6.47
CA MET A 93 7.96 0.94 -5.25
C MET A 93 8.77 1.34 -4.01
N LEU A 94 10.01 0.82 -3.89
CA LEU A 94 10.88 1.20 -2.78
C LEU A 94 11.27 2.68 -2.82
N ASP A 95 11.63 3.22 -3.98
CA ASP A 95 11.97 4.65 -4.12
C ASP A 95 10.78 5.52 -3.69
N GLY A 96 9.60 5.20 -4.15
CA GLY A 96 8.40 5.92 -3.73
C GLY A 96 8.12 5.81 -2.23
N ALA A 97 8.24 4.60 -1.66
CA ALA A 97 8.08 4.39 -0.21
C ALA A 97 9.09 5.19 0.62
N MET A 98 10.35 5.25 0.18
CA MET A 98 11.39 6.07 0.81
C MET A 98 11.06 7.57 0.79
N ARG A 99 10.45 8.06 -0.30
CA ARG A 99 9.98 9.45 -0.40
C ARG A 99 8.83 9.73 0.56
N PHE A 100 7.86 8.82 0.66
CA PHE A 100 6.78 8.90 1.65
C PHE A 100 7.34 8.93 3.07
N ALA A 101 8.23 8.03 3.43
CA ALA A 101 8.87 7.97 4.74
C ALA A 101 9.61 9.26 5.09
N LYS A 102 10.42 9.82 4.16
CA LYS A 102 11.14 11.09 4.36
C LYS A 102 10.22 12.29 4.58
N LYS A 103 9.00 12.24 4.07
CA LYS A 103 7.97 13.27 4.23
C LYS A 103 6.99 12.95 5.35
N ASN A 104 7.33 12.02 6.25
CA ASN A 104 6.50 11.61 7.39
C ASN A 104 5.10 11.11 6.99
N GLN A 105 4.96 10.52 5.80
CA GLN A 105 3.71 9.95 5.34
C GLN A 105 3.71 8.42 5.47
N PRO A 106 2.59 7.80 5.87
CA PRO A 106 2.53 6.37 6.12
C PRO A 106 2.81 5.51 4.90
N VAL A 107 3.57 4.45 5.13
CA VAL A 107 3.80 3.38 4.17
C VAL A 107 3.24 2.08 4.71
N VAL A 108 2.28 1.51 4.00
CA VAL A 108 1.72 0.19 4.29
C VAL A 108 2.50 -0.85 3.50
N VAL A 109 3.17 -1.76 4.19
CA VAL A 109 3.96 -2.82 3.55
C VAL A 109 3.15 -4.12 3.57
N THR A 110 2.67 -4.53 2.41
CA THR A 110 1.75 -5.65 2.22
C THR A 110 2.33 -6.69 1.27
N PRO A 111 3.20 -7.61 1.72
CA PRO A 111 3.67 -8.69 0.88
C PRO A 111 2.53 -9.50 0.28
N PHE A 112 2.65 -9.81 -1.01
CA PHE A 112 1.72 -10.66 -1.72
C PHE A 112 2.37 -12.04 -1.93
N THR A 113 2.13 -12.94 -0.97
CA THR A 113 2.73 -14.28 -0.98
C THR A 113 1.65 -15.34 -1.21
N LEU A 114 1.74 -16.05 -2.34
CA LEU A 114 0.85 -17.15 -2.66
C LEU A 114 1.48 -18.46 -2.21
N ALA A 115 0.85 -19.14 -1.25
CA ALA A 115 1.30 -20.41 -0.71
C ALA A 115 1.38 -21.47 -1.81
N GLY A 116 2.56 -22.07 -1.98
CA GLY A 116 2.82 -23.08 -3.00
C GLY A 116 3.24 -22.54 -4.38
N ALA A 117 3.11 -21.23 -4.61
CA ALA A 117 3.53 -20.59 -5.87
C ALA A 117 4.66 -19.57 -5.67
N MET A 118 4.54 -18.71 -4.68
CA MET A 118 5.49 -17.61 -4.39
C MET A 118 6.09 -17.70 -2.99
N SER A 119 5.62 -18.66 -2.20
CA SER A 119 6.06 -18.95 -0.84
C SER A 119 5.92 -20.45 -0.54
N PRO A 120 6.45 -20.95 0.60
CA PRO A 120 6.25 -22.33 1.01
C PRO A 120 4.78 -22.73 1.05
N VAL A 121 4.50 -24.03 0.84
CA VAL A 121 3.13 -24.58 0.85
C VAL A 121 2.48 -24.49 2.24
N THR A 122 3.29 -24.54 3.30
CA THR A 122 2.78 -24.50 4.67
C THR A 122 2.40 -23.07 5.07
N ILE A 123 1.31 -22.92 5.81
CA ILE A 123 0.85 -21.61 6.32
C ILE A 123 1.97 -20.92 7.12
N ALA A 124 2.59 -21.65 8.05
CA ALA A 124 3.68 -21.11 8.86
C ALA A 124 4.86 -20.61 8.01
N GLY A 125 5.24 -21.35 6.98
CA GLY A 125 6.30 -20.95 6.06
C GLY A 125 5.92 -19.71 5.24
N SER A 126 4.69 -19.63 4.73
CA SER A 126 4.19 -18.47 3.99
C SER A 126 4.12 -17.23 4.87
N VAL A 127 3.64 -17.36 6.10
CA VAL A 127 3.59 -16.25 7.08
C VAL A 127 4.99 -15.78 7.44
N ALA A 128 5.92 -16.72 7.69
CA ALA A 128 7.30 -16.36 8.01
C ALA A 128 7.97 -15.60 6.86
N GLN A 129 7.77 -16.03 5.61
CA GLN A 129 8.30 -15.33 4.44
C GLN A 129 7.65 -13.95 4.27
N ALA A 130 6.32 -13.84 4.36
CA ALA A 130 5.61 -12.57 4.26
C ALA A 130 6.10 -11.59 5.32
N LEU A 131 6.26 -12.05 6.55
CA LEU A 131 6.78 -11.24 7.64
C LEU A 131 8.22 -10.78 7.39
N ALA A 132 9.09 -11.67 6.90
CA ALA A 132 10.47 -11.34 6.58
C ALA A 132 10.56 -10.28 5.47
N GLU A 133 9.76 -10.41 4.40
CA GLU A 133 9.70 -9.43 3.32
C GLU A 133 9.19 -8.07 3.81
N ALA A 134 8.14 -8.06 4.62
CA ALA A 134 7.60 -6.81 5.18
C ALA A 134 8.60 -6.13 6.12
N LEU A 135 9.19 -6.88 7.04
CA LEU A 135 10.15 -6.34 8.01
C LEU A 135 11.43 -5.82 7.33
N ALA A 136 11.87 -6.43 6.25
CA ALA A 136 13.01 -5.94 5.46
C ALA A 136 12.74 -4.55 4.90
N ALA A 137 11.57 -4.32 4.30
CA ALA A 137 11.16 -3.01 3.80
C ALA A 137 11.00 -2.00 4.94
N ILE A 138 10.31 -2.38 6.02
CA ILE A 138 10.12 -1.51 7.19
C ILE A 138 11.48 -1.12 7.80
N ALA A 139 12.40 -2.07 7.97
CA ALA A 139 13.74 -1.78 8.49
C ALA A 139 14.49 -0.78 7.60
N LEU A 140 14.40 -0.92 6.27
CA LEU A 140 14.98 0.03 5.33
C LEU A 140 14.36 1.44 5.51
N LEU A 141 13.05 1.54 5.62
CA LEU A 141 12.36 2.82 5.81
C LEU A 141 12.75 3.47 7.13
N GLN A 142 12.84 2.70 8.22
CA GLN A 142 13.30 3.19 9.53
C GLN A 142 14.78 3.58 9.52
N TYR A 143 15.62 2.91 8.74
CA TYR A 143 17.02 3.31 8.57
C TYR A 143 17.17 4.66 7.85
N ILE A 144 16.33 4.90 6.83
CA ILE A 144 16.36 6.13 6.03
C ILE A 144 15.69 7.30 6.75
N SER A 145 14.58 7.04 7.43
CA SER A 145 13.79 8.04 8.15
C SER A 145 13.31 7.46 9.47
N PRO A 146 14.12 7.52 10.53
CA PRO A 146 13.77 6.97 11.84
C PRO A 146 12.47 7.59 12.38
N GLY A 147 11.54 6.74 12.82
CA GLY A 147 10.24 7.16 13.35
C GLY A 147 9.17 7.42 12.28
N SER A 148 9.47 7.23 10.98
CA SER A 148 8.47 7.32 9.93
C SER A 148 7.34 6.30 10.15
N PRO A 149 6.06 6.69 9.92
CA PRO A 149 4.95 5.80 10.17
C PRO A 149 4.92 4.65 9.14
N CYS A 150 4.97 3.41 9.63
CA CYS A 150 4.88 2.20 8.81
C CYS A 150 3.77 1.31 9.35
N VAL A 151 3.05 0.67 8.45
CA VAL A 151 2.02 -0.32 8.77
C VAL A 151 2.42 -1.67 8.19
N LEU A 152 2.51 -2.67 9.06
CA LEU A 152 2.68 -4.05 8.65
C LEU A 152 1.34 -4.61 8.18
N GLY A 153 1.28 -5.07 6.95
CA GLY A 153 0.13 -5.76 6.38
C GLY A 153 0.55 -7.09 5.75
N THR A 154 -0.42 -7.82 5.26
CA THR A 154 -0.19 -9.04 4.48
C THR A 154 -1.32 -9.23 3.48
N PHE A 155 -0.99 -9.87 2.37
CA PHE A 155 -1.95 -10.29 1.36
C PHE A 155 -1.59 -11.71 0.91
N THR A 156 -1.54 -12.63 1.89
CA THR A 156 -1.14 -14.02 1.68
C THR A 156 -2.36 -14.89 1.48
N SER A 157 -2.34 -15.74 0.45
CA SER A 157 -3.45 -16.64 0.11
C SER A 157 -2.93 -17.96 -0.40
N ASN A 158 -3.80 -18.97 -0.42
CA ASN A 158 -3.54 -20.23 -1.10
C ASN A 158 -3.73 -20.09 -2.60
N VAL A 159 -3.19 -21.03 -3.36
CA VAL A 159 -3.48 -21.20 -4.77
C VAL A 159 -4.41 -22.40 -4.93
N ASP A 160 -5.48 -22.22 -5.69
CA ASP A 160 -6.31 -23.35 -6.13
C ASP A 160 -5.50 -24.21 -7.10
N MET A 161 -5.21 -25.43 -6.70
CA MET A 161 -4.35 -26.37 -7.45
C MET A 161 -4.97 -26.80 -8.79
N LYS A 162 -6.25 -26.60 -9.00
CA LYS A 162 -6.93 -26.93 -10.27
C LYS A 162 -6.86 -25.81 -11.29
N SER A 163 -7.10 -24.59 -10.85
CA SER A 163 -7.17 -23.42 -11.72
C SER A 163 -5.89 -22.59 -11.75
N GLY A 164 -5.01 -22.76 -10.74
CA GLY A 164 -3.84 -21.90 -10.54
C GLY A 164 -4.16 -20.50 -10.04
N ALA A 165 -5.43 -20.21 -9.76
CA ALA A 165 -5.88 -18.90 -9.30
C ALA A 165 -5.71 -18.74 -7.78
N PRO A 166 -5.49 -17.49 -7.28
CA PRO A 166 -5.50 -17.22 -5.86
C PRO A 166 -6.86 -17.56 -5.23
N ALA A 167 -6.85 -18.33 -4.14
CA ALA A 167 -8.05 -18.77 -3.41
C ALA A 167 -8.30 -17.85 -2.21
N PHE A 168 -8.88 -16.68 -2.45
CA PHE A 168 -9.20 -15.73 -1.39
C PHE A 168 -10.38 -16.19 -0.51
N GLY A 169 -10.35 -15.79 0.76
CA GLY A 169 -11.41 -16.09 1.73
C GLY A 169 -11.37 -17.51 2.31
N THR A 170 -10.31 -18.26 2.07
CA THR A 170 -10.11 -19.58 2.72
C THR A 170 -9.79 -19.43 4.21
N PRO A 171 -10.02 -20.45 5.05
CA PRO A 171 -9.61 -20.42 6.46
C PRO A 171 -8.13 -20.12 6.66
N GLU A 172 -7.27 -20.61 5.77
CA GLU A 172 -5.83 -20.33 5.78
C GLU A 172 -5.53 -18.85 5.57
N TYR A 173 -6.24 -18.20 4.64
CA TYR A 173 -6.12 -16.76 4.40
C TYR A 173 -6.48 -15.95 5.66
N ILE A 174 -7.59 -16.29 6.32
CA ILE A 174 -8.00 -15.65 7.57
C ILE A 174 -6.97 -15.90 8.68
N SER A 175 -6.44 -17.11 8.78
CA SER A 175 -5.38 -17.43 9.75
C SER A 175 -4.12 -16.61 9.51
N CYS A 176 -3.68 -16.44 8.25
CA CYS A 176 -2.56 -15.58 7.91
C CYS A 176 -2.79 -14.13 8.36
N LEU A 177 -3.97 -13.57 8.13
CA LEU A 177 -4.32 -12.22 8.58
C LEU A 177 -4.25 -12.08 10.11
N LEU A 178 -4.78 -13.06 10.86
CA LEU A 178 -4.76 -13.03 12.32
C LEU A 178 -3.35 -13.13 12.90
N TYR A 179 -2.47 -13.95 12.29
CA TYR A 179 -1.08 -14.08 12.75
C TYR A 179 -0.19 -12.88 12.43
N THR A 180 -0.53 -12.11 11.40
CA THR A 180 0.25 -10.93 11.00
C THR A 180 -0.34 -9.62 11.55
N SER A 181 -1.58 -9.62 12.01
CA SER A 181 -2.19 -8.48 12.66
C SER A 181 -1.73 -8.39 14.12
N PRO A 182 -1.30 -7.21 14.62
CA PRO A 182 -1.02 -7.06 16.03
C PRO A 182 -2.29 -7.36 16.84
N SER A 183 -2.15 -8.21 17.83
CA SER A 183 -3.22 -8.43 18.82
C SER A 183 -3.50 -7.10 19.52
N GLN A 184 -4.75 -6.66 19.49
CA GLN A 184 -5.21 -5.56 20.32
C GLN A 184 -5.25 -5.97 21.78
#